data_69b724156b74ae4d08bca4dd6eedda3f
#
_entry.id   69b724156b74ae4d08bca4dd6eedda3f
#
_cell.length_a   1.000
_cell.length_b   1.000
_cell.length_c   1.000
_cell.angle_alpha   90.00
_cell.angle_beta   90.00
_cell.angle_gamma   90.00
#
_symmetry.space_group_name_H-M   'P 1'
#
loop_
_entity.id
_entity.type
_entity.pdbx_description
1 polymer ?
#
loop_
_entity_poly.entity_id
_entity_poly.type
_entity_poly.pdbx_seq_one_letter_code
_entity_poly.pdbx_strand_id
1 'polypeptide(L)'
;MATPVEEVFNRFLTQIEDESWLELDEEVLEELMLDYLCKSIVEFNVCAKSLDIDFNTNEFIADLEEYEAQILAYGMVMHYLTPKILREENLQQMVTSSDFSKLSNANMLDKLLKLRTQIRKEYQMYLHKYELKRFEGFN
;
A
#
# COMPACT_ATOMS: atom_id res chain seq x y z
N MET A 1 -6.53 -22.99 5.27
CA MET A 1 -5.22 -22.62 5.80
C MET A 1 -5.11 -21.11 5.95
N ALA A 2 -4.42 -20.67 7.00
CA ALA A 2 -4.22 -19.24 7.24
C ALA A 2 -3.18 -18.65 6.28
N THR A 3 -3.40 -17.41 5.85
CA THR A 3 -2.48 -16.72 4.94
C THR A 3 -1.45 -15.93 5.75
N PRO A 4 -0.13 -16.13 5.53
CA PRO A 4 0.88 -15.30 6.21
C PRO A 4 0.75 -13.83 5.81
N VAL A 5 0.95 -12.92 6.77
CA VAL A 5 0.96 -11.47 6.47
C VAL A 5 2.10 -11.13 5.50
N GLU A 6 3.17 -11.91 5.53
CA GLU A 6 4.32 -11.75 4.65
C GLU A 6 3.94 -11.82 3.16
N GLU A 7 2.92 -12.60 2.81
CA GLU A 7 2.44 -12.67 1.43
C GLU A 7 1.94 -11.32 0.94
N VAL A 8 1.20 -10.60 1.79
CA VAL A 8 0.73 -9.25 1.45
C VAL A 8 1.90 -8.28 1.46
N PHE A 9 2.82 -8.40 2.40
CA PHE A 9 4.01 -7.55 2.47
C PHE A 9 4.85 -7.68 1.21
N ASN A 10 5.04 -8.89 0.71
CA ASN A 10 5.81 -9.11 -0.52
C ASN A 10 5.15 -8.46 -1.73
N ARG A 11 3.82 -8.52 -1.82
CA ARG A 11 3.07 -7.85 -2.89
C ARG A 11 3.22 -6.33 -2.80
N PHE A 12 3.20 -5.78 -1.59
CA PHE A 12 3.44 -4.36 -1.35
C PHE A 12 4.85 -3.95 -1.80
N LEU A 13 5.87 -4.72 -1.40
CA LEU A 13 7.26 -4.39 -1.71
C LEU A 13 7.55 -4.41 -3.21
N THR A 14 6.86 -5.25 -3.98
CA THR A 14 7.04 -5.28 -5.43
C THR A 14 6.49 -4.04 -6.13
N GLN A 15 5.62 -3.27 -5.46
CA GLN A 15 4.99 -2.08 -6.03
C GLN A 15 5.77 -0.81 -5.72
N ILE A 16 6.70 -0.85 -4.78
CA ILE A 16 7.49 0.32 -4.40
C ILE A 16 8.96 0.10 -4.77
N GLU A 17 9.61 1.17 -5.20
CA GLU A 17 11.04 1.18 -5.46
C GLU A 17 11.66 2.21 -4.52
N ASP A 18 12.00 1.80 -3.32
CA ASP A 18 12.54 2.69 -2.30
C ASP A 18 13.80 2.09 -1.71
N GLU A 19 14.94 2.53 -2.22
CA GLU A 19 16.24 2.05 -1.76
C GLU A 19 16.50 2.41 -0.29
N SER A 20 15.90 3.50 0.20
CA SER A 20 16.07 3.89 1.59
C SER A 20 15.53 2.85 2.58
N TRP A 21 14.57 2.04 2.14
CA TRP A 21 14.01 0.96 2.95
C TRP A 21 15.00 -0.17 3.19
N LEU A 22 15.96 -0.36 2.30
CA LEU A 22 16.99 -1.38 2.45
C LEU A 22 17.95 -1.08 3.61
N GLU A 23 18.03 0.17 4.03
CA GLU A 23 18.86 0.62 5.14
C GLU A 23 18.18 0.53 6.50
N LEU A 24 16.86 0.27 6.52
CA LEU A 24 16.12 0.16 7.76
C LEU A 24 16.30 -1.20 8.40
N ASP A 25 16.27 -1.23 9.74
CA ASP A 25 16.22 -2.48 10.49
C ASP A 25 14.98 -3.28 10.10
N GLU A 26 15.12 -4.60 10.08
CA GLU A 26 14.02 -5.50 9.75
C GLU A 26 12.81 -5.28 10.66
N GLU A 27 13.05 -5.04 11.96
CA GLU A 27 11.96 -4.76 12.91
C GLU A 27 11.21 -3.48 12.57
N VAL A 28 11.94 -2.43 12.17
CA VAL A 28 11.33 -1.15 11.78
C VAL A 28 10.52 -1.31 10.51
N LEU A 29 11.04 -2.07 9.55
CA LEU A 29 10.31 -2.37 8.30
C LEU A 29 9.00 -3.10 8.58
N GLU A 30 9.04 -4.12 9.43
CA GLU A 30 7.85 -4.90 9.78
C GLU A 30 6.81 -4.04 10.48
N GLU A 31 7.22 -3.16 11.39
CA GLU A 31 6.31 -2.24 12.08
C GLU A 31 5.63 -1.29 11.12
N LEU A 32 6.39 -0.72 10.19
CA LEU A 32 5.85 0.20 9.17
C LEU A 32 4.87 -0.52 8.26
N MET A 33 5.25 -1.69 7.77
CA MET A 33 4.38 -2.47 6.89
C MET A 33 3.12 -2.92 7.61
N LEU A 34 3.24 -3.31 8.88
CA LEU A 34 2.08 -3.71 9.67
C LEU A 34 1.12 -2.54 9.89
N ASP A 35 1.65 -1.34 10.13
CA ASP A 35 0.82 -0.14 10.26
C ASP A 35 0.05 0.14 8.96
N TYR A 36 0.71 0.08 7.83
CA TYR A 36 0.06 0.28 6.53
C TYR A 36 -0.97 -0.82 6.26
N LEU A 37 -0.66 -2.06 6.63
CA LEU A 37 -1.59 -3.18 6.46
C LEU A 37 -2.83 -2.99 7.30
N CYS A 38 -2.69 -2.60 8.57
CA CYS A 38 -3.83 -2.37 9.45
C CYS A 38 -4.75 -1.27 8.91
N LYS A 39 -4.17 -0.20 8.38
CA LYS A 39 -4.96 0.88 7.75
C LYS A 39 -5.68 0.38 6.50
N SER A 40 -5.01 -0.44 5.69
CA SER A 40 -5.60 -1.03 4.49
C SER A 40 -6.75 -1.97 4.84
N ILE A 41 -6.62 -2.74 5.91
CA ILE A 41 -7.67 -3.64 6.40
C ILE A 41 -8.94 -2.87 6.74
N VAL A 42 -8.79 -1.75 7.44
CA VAL A 42 -9.94 -0.90 7.82
C VAL A 42 -10.68 -0.39 6.58
N GLU A 43 -9.93 -0.05 5.54
CA GLU A 43 -10.51 0.47 4.29
C GLU A 43 -11.17 -0.60 3.44
N PHE A 44 -10.73 -1.86 3.55
CA PHE A 44 -11.29 -2.98 2.80
C PHE A 44 -12.54 -3.53 3.50
N ASN A 45 -13.52 -2.67 3.68
CA ASN A 45 -14.74 -2.97 4.43
C ASN A 45 -15.74 -3.86 3.69
N VAL A 46 -15.54 -4.07 2.39
CA VAL A 46 -16.40 -4.94 1.57
C VAL A 46 -15.86 -6.38 1.48
N CYS A 47 -14.80 -6.69 2.20
CA CYS A 47 -14.22 -8.03 2.20
C CYS A 47 -15.21 -9.05 2.77
N ALA A 48 -15.34 -10.17 2.08
CA ALA A 48 -16.26 -11.25 2.47
C ALA A 48 -15.77 -12.02 3.70
N LYS A 49 -14.48 -11.94 3.98
CA LYS A 49 -13.84 -12.69 5.06
C LYS A 49 -13.42 -11.77 6.19
N SER A 50 -13.24 -12.35 7.38
CA SER A 50 -12.59 -11.64 8.47
C SER A 50 -11.13 -11.41 8.12
N LEU A 51 -10.65 -10.18 8.32
CA LEU A 51 -9.25 -9.83 8.10
C LEU A 51 -8.46 -9.77 9.41
N ASP A 52 -8.95 -10.47 10.43
CA ASP A 52 -8.26 -10.56 11.72
C ASP A 52 -6.93 -11.29 11.56
N ILE A 53 -5.92 -10.78 12.26
CA ILE A 53 -4.57 -11.32 12.24
C ILE A 53 -4.25 -11.94 13.59
N ASP A 54 -3.65 -13.11 13.57
CA ASP A 54 -3.05 -13.72 14.76
C ASP A 54 -1.60 -13.20 14.85
N PHE A 55 -1.36 -12.29 15.78
CA PHE A 55 -0.04 -11.67 15.93
C PHE A 55 1.00 -12.61 16.56
N ASN A 56 0.58 -13.74 17.10
CA ASN A 56 1.52 -14.75 17.59
C ASN A 56 2.17 -15.52 16.45
N THR A 57 1.41 -15.77 15.39
CA THR A 57 1.90 -16.51 14.22
C THR A 57 2.17 -15.60 13.02
N ASN A 58 1.76 -14.33 13.07
CA ASN A 58 1.80 -13.37 11.97
C ASN A 58 1.08 -13.90 10.73
N GLU A 59 -0.11 -14.44 10.95
CA GLU A 59 -0.95 -14.96 9.89
C GLU A 59 -2.36 -14.39 10.00
N PHE A 60 -3.01 -14.19 8.85
CA PHE A 60 -4.46 -13.96 8.85
C PHE A 60 -5.14 -15.25 9.29
N ILE A 61 -6.20 -15.11 10.06
CA ILE A 61 -6.99 -16.28 10.50
C ILE A 61 -7.65 -16.94 9.29
N ALA A 62 -8.13 -16.12 8.34
CA ALA A 62 -8.73 -16.61 7.12
C ALA A 62 -7.70 -16.93 6.05
N ASP A 63 -8.09 -17.77 5.09
CA ASP A 63 -7.32 -18.03 3.89
C ASP A 63 -7.73 -17.01 2.83
N LEU A 64 -6.84 -16.07 2.52
CA LEU A 64 -7.14 -14.99 1.60
C LEU A 64 -7.01 -15.44 0.14
N GLU A 65 -7.93 -14.98 -0.68
CA GLU A 65 -7.84 -15.12 -2.12
C GLU A 65 -6.81 -14.14 -2.68
N GLU A 66 -6.33 -14.42 -3.88
CA GLU A 66 -5.35 -13.57 -4.54
C GLU A 66 -5.83 -12.12 -4.67
N TYR A 67 -7.09 -11.92 -5.05
CA TYR A 67 -7.68 -10.58 -5.15
C TYR A 67 -7.67 -9.86 -3.81
N GLU A 68 -8.00 -10.57 -2.74
CA GLU A 68 -8.04 -10.00 -1.39
C GLU A 68 -6.64 -9.55 -0.95
N ALA A 69 -5.63 -10.39 -1.15
CA ALA A 69 -4.25 -10.07 -0.82
C ALA A 69 -3.74 -8.88 -1.65
N GLN A 70 -4.07 -8.84 -2.94
CA GLN A 70 -3.65 -7.78 -3.83
C GLN A 70 -4.31 -6.43 -3.49
N ILE A 71 -5.59 -6.45 -3.14
CA ILE A 71 -6.30 -5.24 -2.71
C ILE A 71 -5.66 -4.67 -1.44
N LEU A 72 -5.34 -5.52 -0.48
CA LEU A 72 -4.67 -5.09 0.74
C LEU A 72 -3.31 -4.47 0.43
N ALA A 73 -2.55 -5.07 -0.48
CA ALA A 73 -1.23 -4.55 -0.87
C ALA A 73 -1.35 -3.18 -1.53
N TYR A 74 -2.31 -2.98 -2.42
CA TYR A 74 -2.54 -1.67 -3.04
C TYR A 74 -2.91 -0.61 -2.00
N GLY A 75 -3.76 -0.97 -1.04
CA GLY A 75 -4.09 -0.08 0.07
C GLY A 75 -2.87 0.33 0.87
N MET A 76 -1.96 -0.61 1.12
CA MET A 76 -0.69 -0.33 1.80
C MET A 76 0.14 0.68 1.00
N VAL A 77 0.23 0.53 -0.32
CA VAL A 77 0.97 1.46 -1.18
C VAL A 77 0.41 2.87 -1.07
N MET A 78 -0.92 3.01 -1.02
CA MET A 78 -1.57 4.32 -0.86
C MET A 78 -1.14 4.99 0.44
N HIS A 79 -1.12 4.25 1.53
CA HIS A 79 -0.70 4.79 2.84
C HIS A 79 0.79 5.09 2.90
N TYR A 80 1.60 4.33 2.17
CA TYR A 80 3.02 4.59 2.02
C TYR A 80 3.26 5.89 1.24
N LEU A 81 2.51 6.12 0.16
CA LEU A 81 2.70 7.28 -0.72
C LEU A 81 2.24 8.60 -0.11
N THR A 82 1.17 8.59 0.70
CA THR A 82 0.56 9.82 1.22
C THR A 82 1.56 10.72 1.96
N PRO A 83 2.29 10.24 2.98
CA PRO A 83 3.24 11.10 3.67
C PRO A 83 4.43 11.50 2.78
N LYS A 84 4.83 10.65 1.85
CA LYS A 84 5.92 10.99 0.92
C LYS A 84 5.54 12.12 0.00
N ILE A 85 4.34 12.09 -0.55
CA ILE A 85 3.83 13.14 -1.44
C ILE A 85 3.73 14.45 -0.68
N LEU A 86 3.17 14.43 0.53
CA LEU A 86 3.05 15.60 1.37
C LEU A 86 4.42 16.22 1.68
N ARG A 87 5.40 15.39 1.98
CA ARG A 87 6.76 15.83 2.25
C ARG A 87 7.38 16.52 1.04
N GLU A 88 7.23 15.92 -0.16
CA GLU A 88 7.76 16.48 -1.39
C GLU A 88 7.07 17.78 -1.76
N GLU A 89 5.75 17.90 -1.54
CA GLU A 89 5.02 19.14 -1.75
C GLU A 89 5.54 20.25 -0.83
N ASN A 90 5.78 19.93 0.44
CA ASN A 90 6.32 20.88 1.41
C ASN A 90 7.73 21.33 1.02
N LEU A 91 8.57 20.39 0.59
CA LEU A 91 9.94 20.71 0.14
C LEU A 91 9.91 21.61 -1.09
N GLN A 92 8.99 21.39 -2.01
CA GLN A 92 8.84 22.21 -3.22
C GLN A 92 8.50 23.66 -2.85
N GLN A 93 7.69 23.87 -1.82
CA GLN A 93 7.34 25.21 -1.35
C GLN A 93 8.51 25.91 -0.63
N MET A 94 9.38 25.15 0.02
CA MET A 94 10.49 25.69 0.80
C MET A 94 11.71 26.05 -0.04
N VAL A 95 11.85 25.46 -1.23
CA VAL A 95 13.00 25.71 -2.11
C VAL A 95 12.75 27.01 -2.89
N THR A 96 13.41 28.08 -2.50
CA THR A 96 13.19 29.41 -3.08
C THR A 96 14.31 29.89 -3.99
N SER A 97 15.49 29.27 -3.97
CA SER A 97 16.66 29.89 -4.58
C SER A 97 17.56 28.99 -5.41
N SER A 98 17.26 27.69 -5.52
CA SER A 98 18.07 26.79 -6.35
C SER A 98 17.18 26.14 -7.41
N ASP A 99 17.30 26.57 -8.63
CA ASP A 99 16.53 26.04 -9.75
C ASP A 99 16.75 24.53 -9.93
N PHE A 100 17.96 24.06 -9.68
CA PHE A 100 18.30 22.66 -9.80
C PHE A 100 17.59 21.78 -8.76
N SER A 101 17.65 22.19 -7.50
CA SER A 101 16.97 21.46 -6.42
C SER A 101 15.46 21.49 -6.59
N LYS A 102 14.92 22.61 -7.03
CA LYS A 102 13.50 22.77 -7.28
C LYS A 102 13.03 21.84 -8.41
N LEU A 103 13.82 21.73 -9.47
CA LEU A 103 13.51 20.84 -10.60
C LEU A 103 13.57 19.37 -10.18
N SER A 104 14.58 19.01 -9.40
CA SER A 104 14.75 17.64 -8.91
C SER A 104 13.57 17.22 -8.03
N ASN A 105 13.15 18.11 -7.11
CA ASN A 105 12.01 17.86 -6.24
C ASN A 105 10.70 17.78 -7.03
N ALA A 106 10.56 18.63 -8.05
CA ALA A 106 9.37 18.60 -8.91
C ALA A 106 9.27 17.28 -9.68
N ASN A 107 10.41 16.75 -10.18
CA ASN A 107 10.45 15.47 -10.87
C ASN A 107 10.09 14.31 -9.94
N MET A 108 10.59 14.33 -8.71
CA MET A 108 10.25 13.31 -7.70
C MET A 108 8.77 13.35 -7.36
N LEU A 109 8.24 14.54 -7.13
CA LEU A 109 6.82 14.74 -6.83
C LEU A 109 5.95 14.23 -7.98
N ASP A 110 6.33 14.55 -9.22
CA ASP A 110 5.59 14.09 -10.39
C ASP A 110 5.55 12.57 -10.48
N LYS A 111 6.67 11.90 -10.24
CA LYS A 111 6.74 10.43 -10.20
C LYS A 111 5.81 9.84 -9.14
N LEU A 112 5.84 10.41 -7.94
CA LEU A 112 5.01 9.92 -6.84
C LEU A 112 3.52 10.11 -7.13
N LEU A 113 3.15 11.25 -7.72
CA LEU A 113 1.76 11.53 -8.08
C LEU A 113 1.27 10.59 -9.18
N LYS A 114 2.11 10.29 -10.16
CA LYS A 114 1.77 9.34 -11.23
C LYS A 114 1.60 7.93 -10.67
N LEU A 115 2.49 7.52 -9.77
CA LEU A 115 2.39 6.21 -9.13
C LEU A 115 1.11 6.13 -8.31
N ARG A 116 0.79 7.17 -7.54
CA ARG A 116 -0.45 7.20 -6.75
C ARG A 116 -1.68 7.07 -7.64
N THR A 117 -1.71 7.78 -8.76
CA THR A 117 -2.84 7.72 -9.70
C THR A 117 -2.99 6.32 -10.26
N GLN A 118 -1.89 5.68 -10.65
CA GLN A 118 -1.90 4.33 -11.19
C GLN A 118 -2.37 3.31 -10.16
N ILE A 119 -1.83 3.37 -8.94
CA ILE A 119 -2.19 2.44 -7.86
C ILE A 119 -3.65 2.61 -7.47
N ARG A 120 -4.13 3.85 -7.36
CA ARG A 120 -5.54 4.12 -7.05
C ARG A 120 -6.46 3.52 -8.09
N LYS A 121 -6.10 3.65 -9.37
CA LYS A 121 -6.87 3.11 -10.47
C LYS A 121 -6.93 1.58 -10.40
N GLU A 122 -5.79 0.93 -10.15
CA GLU A 122 -5.73 -0.52 -10.01
C GLU A 122 -6.48 -1.00 -8.77
N TYR A 123 -6.35 -0.28 -7.67
CA TYR A 123 -7.06 -0.56 -6.42
C TYR A 123 -8.58 -0.56 -6.66
N GLN A 124 -9.08 0.48 -7.29
CA GLN A 124 -10.52 0.62 -7.56
C GLN A 124 -11.01 -0.45 -8.54
N MET A 125 -10.20 -0.79 -9.54
CA MET A 125 -10.53 -1.83 -10.49
C MET A 125 -10.62 -3.20 -9.81
N TYR A 126 -9.67 -3.53 -8.96
CA TYR A 126 -9.66 -4.79 -8.22
C TYR A 126 -10.83 -4.87 -7.23
N LEU A 127 -11.10 -3.77 -6.53
CA LEU A 127 -12.24 -3.68 -5.62
C LEU A 127 -13.56 -3.91 -6.36
N HIS A 128 -13.71 -3.27 -7.50
CA HIS A 128 -14.92 -3.40 -8.31
C HIS A 128 -15.08 -4.85 -8.79
N LYS A 129 -14.03 -5.45 -9.30
CA LYS A 129 -14.05 -6.86 -9.74
C LYS A 129 -14.35 -7.81 -8.59
N TYR A 130 -13.79 -7.52 -7.42
CA TYR A 130 -14.04 -8.31 -6.23
C TYR A 130 -15.51 -8.26 -5.83
N GLU A 131 -16.10 -7.07 -5.81
CA GLU A 131 -17.50 -6.90 -5.48
C GLU A 131 -18.42 -7.62 -6.48
N LEU A 132 -18.12 -7.50 -7.77
CA LEU A 132 -18.88 -8.19 -8.81
C LEU A 132 -18.80 -9.71 -8.65
N LYS A 133 -17.61 -10.23 -8.44
CA LYS A 133 -17.40 -11.68 -8.25
C LYS A 133 -18.15 -12.19 -7.03
N ARG A 134 -18.11 -11.43 -5.93
CA ARG A 134 -18.83 -11.75 -4.70
C ARG A 134 -20.35 -11.74 -4.93
N PHE A 135 -20.82 -10.74 -5.66
CA PHE A 135 -22.24 -10.59 -5.98
C PHE A 135 -22.73 -11.76 -6.86
N GLU A 136 -21.94 -12.15 -7.86
CA GLU A 136 -22.25 -13.28 -8.74
C GLU A 136 -22.26 -14.59 -7.96
N GLY A 137 -21.45 -14.72 -6.94
CA GLY A 137 -21.36 -15.92 -6.10
C GLY A 137 -22.62 -16.20 -5.29
N PHE A 138 -23.54 -15.23 -5.19
CA PHE A 138 -24.82 -15.40 -4.50
C PHE A 138 -25.93 -15.88 -5.42
N ASN A 139 -25.67 -16.00 -6.69
CA ASN A 139 -26.63 -16.54 -7.65
C ASN A 139 -26.35 -18.04 -7.88
#